data_7a3bab01cda19a2dc53f93d24135051d
#
_entry.id   7a3bab01cda19a2dc53f93d24135051d
#
_cell.length_a   1.000
_cell.length_b   1.000
_cell.length_c   1.000
_cell.angle_alpha   90.00
_cell.angle_beta   90.00
_cell.angle_gamma   90.00
#
_symmetry.space_group_name_H-M   'P 1'
#
loop_
_entity.id
_entity.type
_entity.pdbx_description
1 polymer ?
#
loop_
_entity_poly.entity_id
_entity_poly.type
_entity_poly.pdbx_seq_one_letter_code
_entity_poly.pdbx_strand_id
1 'polypeptide(L)'
;MKEIAFDLETTGLDPFKDRIIAIGMVSSGDENVVITNKDEKIMLEQFWKYLEECGNFKLIGFNNADFDNVFLNIRSLKHNVKMINLKYKTADTRLIAFNGWKYKKGKLEQFSELIGYTPKYNGWSGKQIPLLWKHNDLDDLRNYVIQDALMTWFLYQRLKDVGLL
;
A
#
# COMPACT_ATOMS: atom_id res chain seq x y z
N MET A 1 3.50 2.81 19.23
CA MET A 1 2.70 2.35 18.05
C MET A 1 3.56 2.55 16.82
N LYS A 2 3.83 1.48 16.07
CA LYS A 2 4.61 1.54 14.83
C LYS A 2 3.72 2.05 13.68
N GLU A 3 4.14 3.12 13.00
CA GLU A 3 3.45 3.63 11.81
C GLU A 3 4.08 3.01 10.56
N ILE A 4 3.26 2.43 9.70
CA ILE A 4 3.68 1.68 8.50
C ILE A 4 2.87 2.17 7.32
N ALA A 5 3.48 2.91 6.39
CA ALA A 5 2.88 3.19 5.10
C ALA A 5 2.98 1.94 4.21
N PHE A 6 1.92 1.66 3.45
CA PHE A 6 1.88 0.50 2.57
C PHE A 6 1.15 0.81 1.27
N ASP A 7 1.44 0.01 0.28
CA ASP A 7 0.77 0.00 -1.02
C ASP A 7 0.72 -1.42 -1.58
N LEU A 8 -0.28 -1.72 -2.42
CA LEU A 8 -0.47 -3.00 -3.08
C LEU A 8 -0.40 -2.85 -4.60
N GLU A 9 0.32 -3.76 -5.24
CA GLU A 9 0.19 -3.98 -6.67
C GLU A 9 -0.66 -5.21 -6.95
N THR A 10 -1.55 -5.09 -7.92
CA THR A 10 -2.53 -6.14 -8.28
C THR A 10 -2.54 -6.39 -9.78
N THR A 11 -3.08 -7.53 -10.21
CA THR A 11 -3.24 -7.84 -11.65
C THR A 11 -4.38 -7.08 -12.31
N GLY A 12 -5.24 -6.44 -11.53
CA GLY A 12 -6.39 -5.65 -11.98
C GLY A 12 -7.14 -5.06 -10.81
N LEU A 13 -8.38 -4.61 -11.02
CA LEU A 13 -9.13 -3.81 -10.05
C LEU A 13 -10.27 -4.58 -9.31
N ASP A 14 -10.51 -5.82 -9.68
CA ASP A 14 -11.60 -6.64 -9.11
C ASP A 14 -11.03 -7.67 -8.13
N PRO A 15 -11.19 -7.49 -6.79
CA PRO A 15 -10.61 -8.38 -5.80
C PRO A 15 -11.16 -9.82 -5.84
N PHE A 16 -12.28 -10.06 -6.52
CA PHE A 16 -12.84 -11.40 -6.70
C PHE A 16 -12.15 -12.16 -7.84
N LYS A 17 -11.61 -11.46 -8.84
CA LYS A 17 -10.97 -12.04 -10.03
C LYS A 17 -9.46 -11.87 -10.02
N ASP A 18 -9.03 -10.68 -9.68
CA ASP A 18 -7.62 -10.28 -9.68
C ASP A 18 -6.90 -10.72 -8.40
N ARG A 19 -5.59 -10.63 -8.42
CA ARG A 19 -4.74 -11.03 -7.30
C ARG A 19 -3.75 -9.94 -6.92
N ILE A 20 -3.30 -9.97 -5.67
CA ILE A 20 -2.16 -9.17 -5.21
C ILE A 20 -0.87 -9.80 -5.76
N ILE A 21 0.05 -8.98 -6.24
CA ILE A 21 1.34 -9.42 -6.82
C ILE A 21 2.55 -8.84 -6.09
N ALA A 22 2.38 -7.71 -5.40
CA ALA A 22 3.40 -7.15 -4.51
C ALA A 22 2.75 -6.35 -3.38
N ILE A 23 3.41 -6.28 -2.24
CA ILE A 23 3.05 -5.45 -1.08
C ILE A 23 4.32 -4.69 -0.68
N GLY A 24 4.27 -3.36 -0.75
CA GLY A 24 5.34 -2.48 -0.29
C GLY A 24 5.02 -1.89 1.08
N MET A 25 6.00 -1.82 1.97
CA MET A 25 5.85 -1.24 3.30
C MET A 25 7.04 -0.39 3.67
N VAL A 26 6.76 0.79 4.24
CA VAL A 26 7.75 1.78 4.69
C VAL A 26 7.40 2.22 6.11
N SER A 27 8.39 2.29 6.99
CA SER A 27 8.23 2.80 8.35
C SER A 27 9.43 3.63 8.80
N SER A 28 9.26 4.44 9.85
CA SER A 28 10.35 5.26 10.37
C SER A 28 11.46 4.41 10.99
N GLY A 29 12.69 4.59 10.52
CA GLY A 29 13.89 3.99 11.11
C GLY A 29 14.14 2.53 10.76
N ASP A 30 13.26 1.91 9.97
CA ASP A 30 13.40 0.53 9.51
C ASP A 30 13.76 0.46 8.02
N GLU A 31 14.27 -0.70 7.61
CA GLU A 31 14.41 -1.00 6.18
C GLU A 31 13.04 -1.12 5.51
N ASN A 32 12.95 -0.67 4.27
CA ASN A 32 11.77 -0.87 3.45
C ASN A 32 11.54 -2.36 3.20
N VAL A 33 10.30 -2.81 3.34
CA VAL A 33 9.93 -4.22 3.16
C VAL A 33 9.10 -4.37 1.90
N VAL A 34 9.48 -5.31 1.04
CA VAL A 34 8.67 -5.73 -0.10
C VAL A 34 8.39 -7.22 0.00
N ILE A 35 7.12 -7.57 -0.05
CA ILE A 35 6.66 -8.95 -0.12
C ILE A 35 6.13 -9.19 -1.53
N THR A 36 6.72 -10.15 -2.23
CA THR A 36 6.23 -10.64 -3.53
C THR A 36 6.47 -12.15 -3.61
N ASN A 37 5.47 -12.89 -4.08
CA ASN A 37 5.55 -14.35 -4.22
C ASN A 37 4.62 -14.81 -5.34
N LYS A 38 5.02 -15.84 -6.11
CA LYS A 38 4.14 -16.47 -7.11
C LYS A 38 2.92 -17.12 -6.47
N ASP A 39 3.04 -17.60 -5.24
CA ASP A 39 1.92 -18.07 -4.43
C ASP A 39 1.37 -16.90 -3.58
N GLU A 40 0.17 -16.43 -3.92
CA GLU A 40 -0.49 -15.33 -3.23
C GLU A 40 -0.82 -15.67 -1.77
N LYS A 41 -1.09 -16.94 -1.47
CA LYS A 41 -1.35 -17.38 -0.09
C LYS A 41 -0.13 -17.15 0.79
N ILE A 42 1.05 -17.57 0.33
CA ILE A 42 2.32 -17.38 1.05
C ILE A 42 2.60 -15.89 1.27
N MET A 43 2.35 -15.06 0.26
CA MET A 43 2.53 -13.61 0.35
C MET A 43 1.62 -12.99 1.41
N LEU A 44 0.34 -13.38 1.46
CA LEU A 44 -0.61 -12.91 2.45
C LEU A 44 -0.24 -13.39 3.86
N GLU A 45 0.18 -14.65 4.02
CA GLU A 45 0.66 -15.18 5.30
C GLU A 45 1.87 -14.40 5.81
N GLN A 46 2.84 -14.07 4.95
CA GLN A 46 4.00 -13.25 5.28
C GLN A 46 3.60 -11.83 5.70
N PHE A 47 2.66 -11.21 4.99
CA PHE A 47 2.17 -9.87 5.33
C PHE A 47 1.49 -9.83 6.71
N TRP A 48 0.56 -10.74 6.98
CA TRP A 48 -0.14 -10.76 8.27
C TRP A 48 0.79 -11.12 9.42
N LYS A 49 1.74 -12.03 9.21
CA LYS A 49 2.78 -12.36 10.18
C LYS A 49 3.65 -11.16 10.50
N TYR A 50 4.10 -10.41 9.49
CA TYR A 50 4.88 -9.18 9.71
C TYR A 50 4.12 -8.17 10.58
N LEU A 51 2.83 -7.96 10.32
CA LEU A 51 2.01 -7.06 11.14
C LEU A 51 1.78 -7.59 12.57
N GLU A 52 1.64 -8.89 12.73
CA GLU A 52 1.51 -9.54 14.05
C GLU A 52 2.81 -9.33 14.88
N GLU A 53 3.97 -9.51 14.27
CA GLU A 53 5.28 -9.27 14.87
C GLU A 53 5.50 -7.79 15.24
N CYS A 54 4.94 -6.85 14.48
CA CYS A 54 4.95 -5.42 14.83
C CYS A 54 4.12 -5.09 16.09
N GLY A 55 3.19 -5.95 16.49
CA GLY A 55 2.36 -5.79 17.69
C GLY A 55 1.40 -4.59 17.59
N ASN A 56 1.75 -3.45 18.22
CA ASN A 56 0.92 -2.25 18.15
C ASN A 56 1.33 -1.38 16.94
N PHE A 57 0.53 -1.41 15.87
CA PHE A 57 0.79 -0.69 14.63
C PHE A 57 -0.40 0.13 14.15
N LYS A 58 -0.11 1.09 13.25
CA LYS A 58 -1.05 1.79 12.39
C LYS A 58 -0.62 1.62 10.95
N LEU A 59 -1.48 1.06 10.13
CA LEU A 59 -1.26 0.86 8.70
C LEU A 59 -1.80 2.07 7.94
N ILE A 60 -0.99 2.67 7.08
CA ILE A 60 -1.26 3.94 6.42
C ILE A 60 -1.26 3.70 4.92
N GLY A 61 -2.34 4.04 4.24
CA GLY A 61 -2.45 3.92 2.80
C GLY A 61 -2.98 5.18 2.14
N PHE A 62 -3.04 5.17 0.82
CA PHE A 62 -3.72 6.18 0.02
C PHE A 62 -4.92 5.55 -0.69
N ASN A 63 -6.13 5.99 -0.39
CA ASN A 63 -7.37 5.36 -0.87
C ASN A 63 -7.51 3.87 -0.46
N ASN A 64 -6.80 3.48 0.57
CA ASN A 64 -6.73 2.08 1.02
C ASN A 64 -8.05 1.56 1.60
N ALA A 65 -8.90 2.43 2.11
CA ALA A 65 -10.22 2.06 2.60
C ALA A 65 -11.10 1.46 1.50
N ASP A 66 -11.00 1.99 0.28
CA ASP A 66 -11.82 1.59 -0.86
C ASP A 66 -11.11 0.55 -1.76
N PHE A 67 -9.79 0.34 -1.62
CA PHE A 67 -9.03 -0.55 -2.49
C PHE A 67 -8.16 -1.57 -1.73
N ASP A 68 -7.04 -1.16 -1.14
CA ASP A 68 -6.04 -2.09 -0.60
C ASP A 68 -6.60 -2.96 0.53
N ASN A 69 -7.32 -2.37 1.47
CA ASN A 69 -7.95 -3.11 2.57
C ASN A 69 -8.98 -4.11 2.05
N VAL A 70 -9.71 -3.76 0.98
CA VAL A 70 -10.68 -4.64 0.35
C VAL A 70 -9.99 -5.82 -0.31
N PHE A 71 -8.90 -5.57 -1.07
CA PHE A 71 -8.09 -6.63 -1.66
C PHE A 71 -7.52 -7.56 -0.59
N LEU A 72 -6.87 -7.03 0.46
CA LEU A 72 -6.33 -7.84 1.56
C LEU A 72 -7.40 -8.74 2.17
N ASN A 73 -8.59 -8.20 2.45
CA ASN A 73 -9.69 -8.96 3.06
C ASN A 73 -10.21 -10.06 2.13
N ILE A 74 -10.58 -9.72 0.90
CA ILE A 74 -11.18 -10.67 -0.05
C ILE A 74 -10.18 -11.76 -0.46
N ARG A 75 -8.92 -11.38 -0.70
CA ARG A 75 -7.88 -12.36 -1.07
C ARG A 75 -7.52 -13.28 0.10
N SER A 76 -7.45 -12.75 1.32
CA SER A 76 -7.23 -13.59 2.52
C SER A 76 -8.40 -14.54 2.77
N LEU A 77 -9.65 -14.11 2.59
CA LEU A 77 -10.82 -15.00 2.63
C LEU A 77 -10.72 -16.12 1.59
N LYS A 78 -10.39 -15.78 0.34
CA LYS A 78 -10.23 -16.76 -0.74
C LYS A 78 -9.20 -17.84 -0.40
N HIS A 79 -8.09 -17.46 0.19
CA HIS A 79 -6.98 -18.37 0.51
C HIS A 79 -7.05 -19.00 1.91
N ASN A 80 -8.11 -18.70 2.67
CA ASN A 80 -8.27 -19.13 4.07
C ASN A 80 -7.06 -18.75 4.94
N VAL A 81 -6.57 -17.50 4.76
CA VAL A 81 -5.46 -16.94 5.54
C VAL A 81 -6.03 -16.16 6.73
N LYS A 82 -5.48 -16.39 7.92
CA LYS A 82 -5.85 -15.65 9.13
C LYS A 82 -5.46 -14.17 8.98
N MET A 83 -6.41 -13.28 9.30
CA MET A 83 -6.26 -11.82 9.18
C MET A 83 -6.26 -11.15 10.55
N ILE A 84 -5.63 -9.98 10.62
CA ILE A 84 -5.83 -9.02 11.70
C ILE A 84 -6.98 -8.09 11.31
N ASN A 85 -7.91 -7.82 12.23
CA ASN A 85 -8.97 -6.84 11.98
C ASN A 85 -8.37 -5.43 11.89
N LEU A 86 -8.42 -4.85 10.70
CA LEU A 86 -7.84 -3.53 10.41
C LEU A 86 -8.77 -2.35 10.73
N LYS A 87 -10.02 -2.57 11.16
CA LYS A 87 -11.07 -1.54 11.27
C LYS A 87 -10.63 -0.25 11.97
N TYR A 88 -9.79 -0.36 13.02
CA TYR A 88 -9.29 0.80 13.78
C TYR A 88 -7.76 0.93 13.72
N LYS A 89 -7.13 0.18 12.84
CA LYS A 89 -5.67 0.11 12.70
C LYS A 89 -5.17 0.75 11.40
N THR A 90 -6.07 1.36 10.62
CA THR A 90 -5.70 1.99 9.35
C THR A 90 -5.95 3.49 9.36
N ALA A 91 -5.17 4.19 8.53
CA ALA A 91 -5.37 5.58 8.17
C ALA A 91 -5.34 5.69 6.64
N ASP A 92 -6.29 6.40 6.07
CA ASP A 92 -6.35 6.70 4.64
C ASP A 92 -5.95 8.17 4.43
N THR A 93 -4.76 8.38 3.88
CA THR A 93 -4.18 9.72 3.69
C THR A 93 -5.01 10.57 2.74
N ARG A 94 -5.70 9.96 1.77
CA ARG A 94 -6.61 10.67 0.86
C ARG A 94 -7.83 11.19 1.60
N LEU A 95 -8.44 10.38 2.47
CA LEU A 95 -9.58 10.81 3.29
C LEU A 95 -9.19 11.90 4.29
N ILE A 96 -8.01 11.77 4.91
CA ILE A 96 -7.48 12.74 5.86
C ILE A 96 -7.22 14.07 5.15
N ALA A 97 -6.55 14.08 4.00
CA ALA A 97 -6.25 15.29 3.23
C ALA A 97 -7.51 16.08 2.84
N PHE A 98 -8.63 15.41 2.64
CA PHE A 98 -9.92 16.03 2.36
C PHE A 98 -10.78 16.24 3.62
N ASN A 99 -10.23 15.99 4.81
CA ASN A 99 -10.94 16.11 6.09
C ASN A 99 -12.31 15.41 6.09
N GLY A 100 -12.36 14.20 5.49
CA GLY A 100 -13.58 13.41 5.35
C GLY A 100 -14.60 13.93 4.33
N TRP A 101 -14.31 15.01 3.61
CA TRP A 101 -15.20 15.56 2.60
C TRP A 101 -15.38 14.59 1.43
N LYS A 102 -16.58 14.59 0.83
CA LYS A 102 -16.91 13.71 -0.31
C LYS A 102 -16.09 13.98 -1.58
N TYR A 103 -15.38 15.09 -1.64
CA TYR A 103 -14.53 15.45 -2.77
C TYR A 103 -13.23 14.64 -2.72
N LYS A 104 -13.20 13.52 -3.42
CA LYS A 104 -12.07 12.60 -3.46
C LYS A 104 -11.41 12.62 -4.84
N LYS A 105 -10.97 13.78 -5.33
CA LYS A 105 -10.21 13.88 -6.58
C LYS A 105 -8.71 13.90 -6.28
N GLY A 106 -7.92 13.51 -7.27
CA GLY A 106 -6.46 13.47 -7.20
C GLY A 106 -5.91 12.06 -7.06
N LYS A 107 -4.77 11.87 -7.70
CA LYS A 107 -3.96 10.67 -7.63
C LYS A 107 -2.83 10.87 -6.63
N LEU A 108 -2.22 9.80 -6.16
CA LEU A 108 -1.10 9.85 -5.22
C LEU A 108 0.07 10.69 -5.75
N GLU A 109 0.38 10.59 -7.05
CA GLU A 109 1.44 11.36 -7.69
C GLU A 109 1.19 12.87 -7.62
N GLN A 110 -0.06 13.32 -7.74
CA GLN A 110 -0.41 14.75 -7.64
C GLN A 110 -0.20 15.29 -6.22
N PHE A 111 -0.53 14.49 -5.20
CA PHE A 111 -0.23 14.84 -3.81
C PHE A 111 1.27 14.82 -3.54
N SER A 112 1.99 13.87 -4.11
CA SER A 112 3.44 13.77 -4.00
C SER A 112 4.13 14.99 -4.60
N GLU A 113 3.73 15.40 -5.81
CA GLU A 113 4.20 16.62 -6.45
C GLU A 113 3.90 17.88 -5.60
N LEU A 114 2.67 17.98 -5.07
CA LEU A 114 2.25 19.09 -4.21
C LEU A 114 3.13 19.26 -2.96
N ILE A 115 3.58 18.16 -2.36
CA ILE A 115 4.46 18.19 -1.17
C ILE A 115 5.95 18.26 -1.52
N GLY A 116 6.31 18.26 -2.81
CA GLY A 116 7.69 18.36 -3.30
C GLY A 116 8.46 17.04 -3.27
N TYR A 117 7.78 15.89 -3.23
CA TYR A 117 8.41 14.59 -3.34
C TYR A 117 8.28 14.04 -4.76
N THR A 118 9.38 13.62 -5.35
CA THR A 118 9.41 13.02 -6.70
C THR A 118 9.77 11.54 -6.59
N PRO A 119 8.86 10.62 -6.93
CA PRO A 119 9.15 9.19 -6.91
C PRO A 119 10.15 8.83 -8.02
N LYS A 120 10.96 7.81 -7.77
CA LYS A 120 11.98 7.31 -8.71
C LYS A 120 11.49 6.04 -9.40
N TYR A 121 10.47 6.17 -10.22
CA TYR A 121 10.06 5.09 -11.11
C TYR A 121 11.04 4.92 -12.27
N ASN A 122 11.34 3.70 -12.65
CA ASN A 122 12.20 3.39 -13.81
C ASN A 122 11.43 3.51 -15.15
N GLY A 123 10.59 4.56 -15.29
CA GLY A 123 9.76 4.77 -16.48
C GLY A 123 8.46 3.97 -16.54
N TRP A 124 8.13 3.20 -15.52
CA TRP A 124 6.91 2.39 -15.45
C TRP A 124 5.71 3.20 -14.96
N SER A 125 4.52 2.81 -15.40
CA SER A 125 3.23 3.30 -14.92
C SER A 125 2.40 2.17 -14.34
N GLY A 126 1.47 2.44 -13.43
CA GLY A 126 0.63 1.43 -12.79
C GLY A 126 -0.09 0.48 -13.75
N LYS A 127 -0.46 0.96 -14.96
CA LYS A 127 -1.07 0.10 -16.00
C LYS A 127 -0.14 -0.97 -16.55
N GLN A 128 1.17 -0.79 -16.43
CA GLN A 128 2.19 -1.71 -16.94
C GLN A 128 2.68 -2.70 -15.88
N ILE A 129 2.38 -2.46 -14.61
CA ILE A 129 2.85 -3.29 -13.50
C ILE A 129 2.46 -4.78 -13.62
N PRO A 130 1.23 -5.14 -14.07
CA PRO A 130 0.90 -6.55 -14.31
C PRO A 130 1.81 -7.23 -15.36
N LEU A 131 2.40 -6.46 -16.29
CA LEU A 131 3.35 -6.98 -17.28
C LEU A 131 4.69 -7.33 -16.64
N LEU A 132 5.20 -6.49 -15.71
CA LEU A 132 6.42 -6.79 -14.95
C LEU A 132 6.29 -8.13 -14.21
N TRP A 133 5.16 -8.33 -13.53
CA TRP A 133 4.86 -9.60 -12.89
C TRP A 133 4.84 -10.77 -13.86
N LYS A 134 4.15 -10.61 -14.99
CA LYS A 134 4.03 -11.65 -16.04
C LYS A 134 5.39 -12.02 -16.62
N HIS A 135 6.29 -11.06 -16.80
CA HIS A 135 7.64 -11.26 -17.32
C HIS A 135 8.67 -11.60 -16.25
N ASN A 136 8.24 -11.71 -14.99
CA ASN A 136 9.11 -11.98 -13.83
C ASN A 136 10.18 -10.91 -13.61
N ASP A 137 9.88 -9.67 -13.97
CA ASP A 137 10.71 -8.50 -13.68
C ASP A 137 10.39 -7.99 -12.28
N LEU A 138 10.95 -8.69 -11.30
CA LEU A 138 10.63 -8.45 -9.89
C LEU A 138 11.34 -7.22 -9.32
N ASP A 139 12.44 -6.79 -9.88
CA ASP A 139 13.20 -5.65 -9.36
C ASP A 139 12.48 -4.35 -9.66
N ASP A 140 11.98 -4.17 -10.88
CA ASP A 140 11.17 -3.01 -11.21
C ASP A 140 9.81 -3.02 -10.49
N LEU A 141 9.18 -4.19 -10.34
CA LEU A 141 7.96 -4.35 -9.55
C LEU A 141 8.17 -3.94 -8.08
N ARG A 142 9.26 -4.39 -7.46
CA ARG A 142 9.62 -4.03 -6.08
C ARG A 142 9.90 -2.55 -5.95
N ASN A 143 10.66 -1.97 -6.89
CA ASN A 143 10.92 -0.55 -6.90
C ASN A 143 9.61 0.24 -6.99
N TYR A 144 8.70 -0.16 -7.89
CA TYR A 144 7.44 0.55 -8.10
C TYR A 144 6.60 0.60 -6.82
N VAL A 145 6.28 -0.55 -6.22
CA VAL A 145 5.42 -0.61 -5.01
C VAL A 145 6.05 0.11 -3.81
N ILE A 146 7.39 0.15 -3.70
CA ILE A 146 8.06 0.92 -2.64
C ILE A 146 7.96 2.42 -2.88
N GLN A 147 8.03 2.90 -4.14
CA GLN A 147 7.86 4.32 -4.42
C GLN A 147 6.45 4.80 -4.07
N ASP A 148 5.42 4.00 -4.30
CA ASP A 148 4.04 4.33 -3.91
C ASP A 148 3.87 4.35 -2.38
N ALA A 149 4.45 3.38 -1.67
CA ALA A 149 4.49 3.39 -0.22
C ALA A 149 5.28 4.59 0.36
N LEU A 150 6.39 5.00 -0.27
CA LEU A 150 7.16 6.19 0.11
C LEU A 150 6.36 7.48 -0.11
N MET A 151 5.68 7.64 -1.25
CA MET A 151 4.79 8.80 -1.48
C MET A 151 3.72 8.89 -0.39
N THR A 152 3.10 7.77 -0.05
CA THR A 152 2.09 7.67 1.01
C THR A 152 2.68 8.04 2.37
N TRP A 153 3.91 7.59 2.67
CA TRP A 153 4.62 7.92 3.90
C TRP A 153 4.90 9.42 4.02
N PHE A 154 5.47 10.03 2.99
CA PHE A 154 5.78 11.47 3.02
C PHE A 154 4.52 12.33 3.06
N LEU A 155 3.46 11.93 2.36
CA LEU A 155 2.17 12.60 2.47
C LEU A 155 1.62 12.53 3.90
N TYR A 156 1.68 11.36 4.54
CA TYR A 156 1.24 11.20 5.91
C TYR A 156 2.03 12.07 6.90
N GLN A 157 3.37 12.15 6.75
CA GLN A 157 4.17 13.05 7.59
C GLN A 157 3.76 14.52 7.37
N ARG A 158 3.55 14.93 6.11
CA ARG A 158 3.09 16.29 5.81
C ARG A 158 1.73 16.60 6.42
N LEU A 159 0.79 15.65 6.41
CA LEU A 159 -0.53 15.82 7.05
C LEU A 159 -0.41 16.02 8.57
N LYS A 160 0.54 15.36 9.21
CA LYS A 160 0.87 15.60 10.64
C LYS A 160 1.45 16.99 10.85
N ASP A 161 2.42 17.40 10.03
CA ASP A 161 3.09 18.69 10.16
C ASP A 161 2.13 19.89 10.02
N VAL A 162 1.08 19.74 9.21
CA VAL A 162 0.07 20.79 9.02
C VAL A 162 -1.14 20.68 9.97
N GLY A 163 -1.11 19.72 10.90
CA GLY A 163 -2.14 19.59 11.96
C GLY A 163 -3.46 18.95 11.49
N LEU A 164 -3.44 18.10 10.46
CA LEU A 164 -4.61 17.32 10.01
C LEU A 164 -4.70 15.93 10.66
N LEU A 165 -3.71 15.59 11.49
CA LEU A 165 -3.62 14.35 12.27
C LEU A 165 -3.32 14.64 13.74
#